data_b445b5ee993ec91e174400bd9434feac
#
_entry.id   b445b5ee993ec91e174400bd9434feac
#
_cell.length_a   1.000
_cell.length_b   1.000
_cell.length_c   1.000
_cell.angle_alpha   90.00
_cell.angle_beta   90.00
_cell.angle_gamma   90.00
#
_symmetry.space_group_name_H-M   'P 1'
#
loop_
_entity.id
_entity.type
_entity.pdbx_description
1 polymer ?
#
loop_
_entity_poly.entity_id
_entity_poly.type
_entity_poly.pdbx_seq_one_letter_code
_entity_poly.pdbx_strand_id
1 'polypeptide(L)'
;MASSRSSTSEKRARANASNNGYDTVEFRLGAIENLPVADDTADVILSNCVINLSPDKSAVYREAYRVLKPGGRLSISDVVASGELPGSARNDLDLVASCVSGAAGFGQVEAALTEAGFKGIEIRPKDEHTEVLDEWVSGSDARDYVLSAVVQVVKPAE
;
A
#
# COMPACT_ATOMS: atom_id res chain seq x y z
N MET A 1 19.58 2.76 -8.65
CA MET A 1 19.30 2.73 -10.12
C MET A 1 17.81 2.61 -10.30
N ALA A 2 17.12 3.65 -10.76
CA ALA A 2 15.70 3.58 -11.08
C ALA A 2 15.51 2.61 -12.25
N SER A 3 14.68 1.59 -12.07
CA SER A 3 14.42 0.56 -13.07
C SER A 3 13.85 1.20 -14.35
N SER A 4 14.38 0.82 -15.51
CA SER A 4 13.90 1.27 -16.84
C SER A 4 12.38 1.00 -17.06
N ARG A 5 11.81 0.05 -16.33
CA ARG A 5 10.36 -0.27 -16.35
C ARG A 5 9.51 0.84 -15.72
N SER A 6 9.98 1.48 -14.65
CA SER A 6 9.29 2.57 -13.97
C SER A 6 9.14 3.80 -14.88
N SER A 7 10.20 4.20 -15.59
CA SER A 7 10.14 5.31 -16.53
C SER A 7 9.21 5.04 -17.74
N THR A 8 9.08 3.79 -18.16
CA THR A 8 8.17 3.39 -19.25
C THR A 8 6.70 3.47 -18.79
N SER A 9 6.40 3.04 -17.58
CA SER A 9 5.06 3.12 -16.99
C SER A 9 4.62 4.57 -16.81
N GLU A 10 5.51 5.45 -16.34
CA GLU A 10 5.24 6.88 -16.20
C GLU A 10 4.94 7.54 -17.55
N LYS A 11 5.75 7.26 -18.58
CA LYS A 11 5.50 7.78 -19.95
C LYS A 11 4.14 7.34 -20.50
N ARG A 12 3.76 6.07 -20.27
CA ARG A 12 2.46 5.54 -20.66
C ARG A 12 1.32 6.23 -19.91
N ALA A 13 1.47 6.44 -18.61
CA ALA A 13 0.48 7.12 -17.78
C ALA A 13 0.27 8.56 -18.25
N ARG A 14 1.34 9.32 -18.50
CA ARG A 14 1.27 10.69 -19.04
C ARG A 14 0.61 10.73 -20.42
N ALA A 15 0.96 9.82 -21.32
CA ALA A 15 0.33 9.73 -22.63
C ALA A 15 -1.17 9.42 -22.52
N ASN A 16 -1.57 8.51 -21.64
CA ASN A 16 -2.97 8.19 -21.43
C ASN A 16 -3.76 9.39 -20.88
N ALA A 17 -3.21 10.12 -19.91
CA ALA A 17 -3.84 11.31 -19.38
C ALA A 17 -4.02 12.39 -20.44
N SER A 18 -2.98 12.68 -21.22
CA SER A 18 -3.03 13.66 -22.30
C SER A 18 -4.04 13.28 -23.38
N ASN A 19 -4.07 12.01 -23.80
CA ASN A 19 -4.98 11.52 -24.85
C ASN A 19 -6.46 11.55 -24.41
N ASN A 20 -6.73 11.54 -23.11
CA ASN A 20 -8.09 11.55 -22.55
C ASN A 20 -8.47 12.89 -21.92
N GLY A 21 -7.64 13.94 -22.06
CA GLY A 21 -7.94 15.29 -21.56
C GLY A 21 -7.94 15.40 -20.03
N TYR A 22 -7.15 14.58 -19.32
CA TYR A 22 -7.01 14.68 -17.87
C TYR A 22 -5.96 15.72 -17.49
N ASP A 23 -6.35 17.00 -17.47
CA ASP A 23 -5.44 18.13 -17.22
C ASP A 23 -5.12 18.36 -15.74
N THR A 24 -5.85 17.70 -14.84
CA THR A 24 -5.72 17.86 -13.37
C THR A 24 -4.83 16.81 -12.73
N VAL A 25 -4.23 15.90 -13.50
CA VAL A 25 -3.38 14.83 -13.00
C VAL A 25 -1.89 15.14 -13.21
N GLU A 26 -1.08 14.81 -12.22
CA GLU A 26 0.37 14.88 -12.27
C GLU A 26 0.98 13.53 -11.92
N PHE A 27 1.99 13.11 -12.69
CA PHE A 27 2.74 11.87 -12.43
C PHE A 27 4.14 12.23 -11.95
N ARG A 28 4.53 11.68 -10.81
CA ARG A 28 5.85 11.85 -10.21
C ARG A 28 6.51 10.49 -10.02
N LEU A 29 7.74 10.36 -10.45
CA LEU A 29 8.54 9.15 -10.25
C LEU A 29 9.32 9.25 -8.93
N GLY A 30 9.15 8.26 -8.07
CA GLY A 30 9.83 8.20 -6.77
C GLY A 30 9.69 6.83 -6.12
N ALA A 31 10.39 6.64 -5.01
CA ALA A 31 10.17 5.50 -4.12
C ALA A 31 9.02 5.80 -3.18
N ILE A 32 8.26 4.75 -2.80
CA ILE A 32 7.12 4.90 -1.89
C ILE A 32 7.56 5.27 -0.47
N GLU A 33 8.80 4.92 -0.12
CA GLU A 33 9.46 5.28 1.13
C GLU A 33 10.01 6.72 1.15
N ASN A 34 10.01 7.39 -0.02
CA ASN A 34 10.49 8.77 -0.18
C ASN A 34 9.77 9.44 -1.36
N LEU A 35 8.57 9.94 -1.10
CA LEU A 35 7.69 10.51 -2.11
C LEU A 35 8.21 11.87 -2.60
N PRO A 36 8.23 12.13 -3.92
CA PRO A 36 8.61 13.43 -4.48
C PRO A 36 7.50 14.47 -4.30
N VAL A 37 7.02 14.63 -3.07
CA VAL A 37 5.93 15.51 -2.66
C VAL A 37 6.38 16.26 -1.41
N ALA A 38 6.10 17.55 -1.32
CA ALA A 38 6.43 18.36 -0.15
C ALA A 38 5.58 17.95 1.07
N ASP A 39 6.05 18.33 2.27
CA ASP A 39 5.33 18.15 3.51
C ASP A 39 3.95 18.84 3.44
N ASP A 40 2.98 18.28 4.15
CA ASP A 40 1.66 18.89 4.34
C ASP A 40 0.97 19.36 3.05
N THR A 41 1.10 18.55 1.98
CA THR A 41 0.58 18.89 0.65
C THR A 41 -0.71 18.17 0.31
N ALA A 42 -0.85 16.90 0.70
CA ALA A 42 -1.98 16.06 0.31
C ALA A 42 -3.11 16.10 1.34
N ASP A 43 -4.33 16.19 0.88
CA ASP A 43 -5.54 16.07 1.72
C ASP A 43 -5.90 14.61 1.94
N VAL A 44 -5.66 13.76 0.94
CA VAL A 44 -5.96 12.33 0.96
C VAL A 44 -4.88 11.55 0.23
N ILE A 45 -4.45 10.43 0.80
CA ILE A 45 -3.63 9.43 0.12
C ILE A 45 -4.46 8.16 -0.04
N LEU A 46 -4.48 7.63 -1.26
CA LEU A 46 -5.07 6.32 -1.57
C LEU A 46 -3.96 5.36 -2.02
N SER A 47 -3.95 4.17 -1.45
CA SER A 47 -3.01 3.11 -1.82
C SER A 47 -3.75 1.79 -2.06
N ASN A 48 -3.37 1.07 -3.11
CA ASN A 48 -3.95 -0.22 -3.43
C ASN A 48 -2.86 -1.23 -3.80
N CYS A 49 -2.72 -2.29 -3.02
CA CYS A 49 -1.82 -3.43 -3.24
C CYS A 49 -0.37 -3.06 -3.59
N VAL A 50 0.20 -2.07 -2.93
CA VAL A 50 1.58 -1.63 -3.22
C VAL A 50 2.48 -1.56 -1.98
N ILE A 51 1.92 -1.34 -0.79
CA ILE A 51 2.69 -1.16 0.44
C ILE A 51 3.40 -2.45 0.83
N ASN A 52 2.78 -3.60 0.58
CA ASN A 52 3.38 -4.90 0.86
C ASN A 52 4.63 -5.21 0.02
N LEU A 53 4.84 -4.52 -1.10
CA LEU A 53 6.05 -4.63 -1.91
C LEU A 53 7.24 -3.87 -1.32
N SER A 54 7.00 -2.94 -0.39
CA SER A 54 8.08 -2.22 0.28
C SER A 54 8.79 -3.09 1.31
N PRO A 55 10.13 -3.06 1.33
CA PRO A 55 10.92 -3.71 2.37
C PRO A 55 10.83 -2.99 3.73
N ASP A 56 10.48 -1.69 3.73
CA ASP A 56 10.34 -0.85 4.94
C ASP A 56 8.97 -0.14 4.98
N LYS A 57 7.96 -0.88 5.43
CA LYS A 57 6.59 -0.35 5.56
C LYS A 57 6.49 0.81 6.56
N SER A 58 7.32 0.78 7.60
CA SER A 58 7.36 1.88 8.58
C SER A 58 7.84 3.18 7.93
N ALA A 59 8.81 3.12 7.02
CA ALA A 59 9.21 4.29 6.24
C ALA A 59 8.07 4.79 5.35
N VAL A 60 7.31 3.88 4.71
CA VAL A 60 6.13 4.26 3.88
C VAL A 60 5.10 5.00 4.71
N TYR A 61 4.78 4.52 5.92
CA TYR A 61 3.78 5.17 6.77
C TYR A 61 4.27 6.53 7.30
N ARG A 62 5.54 6.65 7.70
CA ARG A 62 6.14 7.94 8.09
C ARG A 62 6.11 8.94 6.93
N GLU A 63 6.39 8.47 5.72
CA GLU A 63 6.37 9.30 4.53
C GLU A 63 4.96 9.74 4.14
N ALA A 64 3.98 8.86 4.22
CA ALA A 64 2.58 9.20 4.04
C ALA A 64 2.12 10.25 5.08
N TYR A 65 2.55 10.09 6.34
CA TYR A 65 2.27 11.05 7.40
C TYR A 65 2.88 12.44 7.11
N ARG A 66 4.14 12.48 6.65
CA ARG A 66 4.82 13.72 6.29
C ARG A 66 4.09 14.49 5.20
N VAL A 67 3.67 13.79 4.15
CA VAL A 67 3.04 14.39 2.96
C VAL A 67 1.60 14.84 3.21
N LEU A 68 0.87 14.17 4.11
CA LEU A 68 -0.50 14.53 4.45
C LEU A 68 -0.53 15.85 5.24
N LYS A 69 -1.48 16.71 4.92
CA LYS A 69 -1.84 17.87 5.73
C LYS A 69 -2.38 17.44 7.10
N PRO A 70 -2.25 18.29 8.14
CA PRO A 70 -3.02 18.11 9.36
C PRO A 70 -4.52 17.93 9.06
N GLY A 71 -5.14 16.92 9.63
CA GLY A 71 -6.53 16.52 9.31
C GLY A 71 -6.68 15.66 8.05
N GLY A 72 -5.61 15.47 7.29
CA GLY A 72 -5.60 14.60 6.11
C GLY A 72 -5.73 13.11 6.45
N ARG A 73 -6.14 12.30 5.50
CA ARG A 73 -6.40 10.87 5.70
C ARG A 73 -5.67 9.98 4.70
N LEU A 74 -5.26 8.81 5.19
CA LEU A 74 -4.72 7.72 4.39
C LEU A 74 -5.75 6.60 4.33
N SER A 75 -6.02 6.07 3.15
CA SER A 75 -6.85 4.88 2.94
C SER A 75 -6.09 3.87 2.10
N ILE A 76 -5.94 2.68 2.64
CA ILE A 76 -5.19 1.57 2.04
C ILE A 76 -6.15 0.42 1.79
N SER A 77 -6.08 -0.18 0.60
CA SER A 77 -6.67 -1.48 0.31
C SER A 77 -5.52 -2.43 -0.01
N ASP A 78 -5.25 -3.38 0.87
CA ASP A 78 -4.11 -4.28 0.73
C ASP A 78 -4.40 -5.65 1.36
N VAL A 79 -3.50 -6.59 1.15
CA VAL A 79 -3.51 -7.90 1.79
C VAL A 79 -2.88 -7.77 3.17
N VAL A 80 -3.51 -8.33 4.18
CA VAL A 80 -3.00 -8.41 5.55
C VAL A 80 -2.94 -9.88 6.00
N ALA A 81 -1.99 -10.18 6.87
CA ALA A 81 -1.89 -11.51 7.45
C ALA A 81 -2.81 -11.62 8.67
N SER A 82 -3.65 -12.65 8.70
CA SER A 82 -4.48 -13.03 9.84
C SER A 82 -3.73 -13.88 10.87
N GLY A 83 -2.54 -14.39 10.49
CA GLY A 83 -1.65 -15.21 11.32
C GLY A 83 -0.22 -15.17 10.80
N GLU A 84 0.66 -15.99 11.37
CA GLU A 84 2.02 -16.15 10.85
C GLU A 84 2.00 -16.93 9.53
N LEU A 85 2.49 -16.29 8.47
CA LEU A 85 2.66 -16.96 7.18
C LEU A 85 3.67 -18.10 7.29
N PRO A 86 3.36 -19.30 6.77
CA PRO A 86 4.32 -20.40 6.66
C PRO A 86 5.61 -19.96 5.97
N GLY A 87 6.74 -20.55 6.38
CA GLY A 87 8.04 -20.22 5.79
C GLY A 87 8.12 -20.50 4.27
N SER A 88 7.37 -21.48 3.78
CA SER A 88 7.19 -21.77 2.35
C SER A 88 6.57 -20.58 1.61
N ALA A 89 5.52 -19.99 2.16
CA ALA A 89 4.81 -18.86 1.55
C ALA A 89 5.64 -17.57 1.55
N ARG A 90 6.49 -17.36 2.56
CA ARG A 90 7.36 -16.18 2.64
C ARG A 90 8.45 -16.12 1.56
N ASN A 91 8.88 -17.28 1.08
CA ASN A 91 9.96 -17.42 0.10
C ASN A 91 9.47 -17.70 -1.32
N ASP A 92 8.17 -17.79 -1.53
CA ASP A 92 7.57 -18.03 -2.83
C ASP A 92 7.56 -16.73 -3.64
N LEU A 93 8.26 -16.73 -4.78
CA LEU A 93 8.40 -15.55 -5.64
C LEU A 93 7.08 -15.13 -6.31
N ASP A 94 6.18 -16.07 -6.56
CA ASP A 94 4.88 -15.76 -7.14
C ASP A 94 3.98 -15.09 -6.09
N LEU A 95 4.09 -15.50 -4.82
CA LEU A 95 3.41 -14.84 -3.70
C LEU A 95 4.03 -13.47 -3.37
N VAL A 96 5.34 -13.28 -3.57
CA VAL A 96 5.97 -11.94 -3.50
C VAL A 96 5.37 -11.01 -4.54
N ALA A 97 5.24 -11.47 -5.78
CA ALA A 97 4.69 -10.68 -6.89
C ALA A 97 3.21 -10.30 -6.67
N SER A 98 2.46 -11.11 -5.92
CA SER A 98 1.05 -10.86 -5.56
C SER A 98 0.85 -10.12 -4.24
N CYS A 99 1.90 -9.55 -3.64
CA CYS A 99 1.87 -8.83 -2.35
C CYS A 99 1.56 -9.71 -1.10
N VAL A 100 1.42 -11.01 -1.26
CA VAL A 100 1.02 -11.94 -0.19
C VAL A 100 2.17 -12.22 0.77
N SER A 101 3.36 -12.52 0.26
CA SER A 101 4.53 -12.85 1.10
C SER A 101 5.00 -11.68 1.97
N GLY A 102 4.70 -10.45 1.54
CA GLY A 102 4.99 -9.23 2.27
C GLY A 102 3.87 -8.79 3.21
N ALA A 103 2.76 -9.53 3.29
CA ALA A 103 1.63 -9.13 4.13
C ALA A 103 2.03 -9.04 5.61
N ALA A 104 1.79 -7.87 6.20
CA ALA A 104 1.99 -7.63 7.62
C ALA A 104 0.74 -8.05 8.39
N GLY A 105 0.91 -8.55 9.62
CA GLY A 105 -0.20 -8.84 10.52
C GLY A 105 -0.90 -7.57 10.99
N PHE A 106 -2.17 -7.69 11.36
CA PHE A 106 -2.99 -6.56 11.85
C PHE A 106 -2.28 -5.72 12.91
N GLY A 107 -1.74 -6.37 13.95
CA GLY A 107 -1.04 -5.66 15.03
C GLY A 107 0.25 -4.95 14.58
N GLN A 108 0.93 -5.48 13.58
CA GLN A 108 2.13 -4.84 13.02
C GLN A 108 1.76 -3.59 12.22
N VAL A 109 0.68 -3.65 11.43
CA VAL A 109 0.16 -2.49 10.68
C VAL A 109 -0.29 -1.40 11.64
N GLU A 110 -1.07 -1.76 12.66
CA GLU A 110 -1.56 -0.82 13.68
C GLU A 110 -0.42 -0.16 14.46
N ALA A 111 0.57 -0.95 14.89
CA ALA A 111 1.74 -0.44 15.61
C ALA A 111 2.55 0.54 14.75
N ALA A 112 2.82 0.20 13.49
CA ALA A 112 3.59 1.05 12.58
C ALA A 112 2.86 2.35 12.22
N LEU A 113 1.54 2.32 12.06
CA LEU A 113 0.72 3.52 11.84
C LEU A 113 0.68 4.41 13.09
N THR A 114 0.58 3.80 14.28
CA THR A 114 0.61 4.53 15.55
C THR A 114 1.98 5.20 15.77
N GLU A 115 3.07 4.49 15.49
CA GLU A 115 4.44 5.02 15.58
C GLU A 115 4.67 6.18 14.60
N ALA A 116 4.09 6.10 13.40
CA ALA A 116 4.14 7.20 12.43
C ALA A 116 3.35 8.44 12.87
N GLY A 117 2.47 8.33 13.88
CA GLY A 117 1.70 9.44 14.45
C GLY A 117 0.22 9.47 14.05
N PHE A 118 -0.25 8.53 13.26
CA PHE A 118 -1.66 8.43 12.87
C PHE A 118 -2.59 8.15 14.04
N LYS A 119 -3.83 8.59 13.92
CA LYS A 119 -4.93 8.34 14.86
C LYS A 119 -6.16 7.82 14.12
N GLY A 120 -7.16 7.35 14.88
CA GLY A 120 -8.40 6.83 14.30
C GLY A 120 -8.15 5.64 13.37
N ILE A 121 -7.28 4.72 13.79
CA ILE A 121 -6.89 3.56 12.99
C ILE A 121 -8.06 2.59 12.93
N GLU A 122 -8.59 2.39 11.74
CA GLU A 122 -9.62 1.39 11.44
C GLU A 122 -9.07 0.39 10.44
N ILE A 123 -9.02 -0.88 10.82
CA ILE A 123 -8.65 -1.98 9.93
C ILE A 123 -9.88 -2.88 9.79
N ARG A 124 -10.47 -2.87 8.60
CA ARG A 124 -11.67 -3.64 8.28
C ARG A 124 -11.37 -4.72 7.25
N PRO A 125 -11.48 -6.01 7.61
CA PRO A 125 -11.48 -7.07 6.61
C PRO A 125 -12.58 -6.82 5.58
N LYS A 126 -12.33 -7.18 4.33
CA LYS A 126 -13.38 -7.22 3.31
C LYS A 126 -14.13 -8.53 3.47
N ASP A 127 -15.46 -8.47 3.53
CA ASP A 127 -16.35 -9.63 3.74
C ASP A 127 -16.35 -10.63 2.55
N GLU A 128 -15.90 -10.18 1.39
CA GLU A 128 -15.78 -11.02 0.22
C GLU A 128 -14.32 -11.46 0.07
N HIS A 129 -14.07 -12.78 0.18
CA HIS A 129 -12.90 -13.38 -0.45
C HIS A 129 -12.97 -13.03 -1.92
N THR A 130 -12.23 -11.99 -2.31
CA THR A 130 -12.22 -11.58 -3.70
C THR A 130 -11.70 -12.77 -4.52
N GLU A 131 -12.43 -13.17 -5.55
CA GLU A 131 -11.99 -14.20 -6.52
C GLU A 131 -10.53 -13.99 -6.93
N VAL A 132 -10.09 -12.75 -6.98
CA VAL A 132 -8.72 -12.34 -7.25
C VAL A 132 -7.73 -12.83 -6.18
N LEU A 133 -8.08 -12.76 -4.88
CA LEU A 133 -7.20 -13.26 -3.83
C LEU A 133 -7.12 -14.78 -3.89
N ASP A 134 -8.24 -15.45 -4.15
CA ASP A 134 -8.29 -16.90 -4.32
C ASP A 134 -7.44 -17.37 -5.50
N GLU A 135 -7.41 -16.61 -6.60
CA GLU A 135 -6.55 -16.89 -7.75
C GLU A 135 -5.06 -16.73 -7.39
N TRP A 136 -4.71 -15.68 -6.65
CA TRP A 136 -3.30 -15.39 -6.28
C TRP A 136 -2.70 -16.39 -5.30
N VAL A 137 -3.49 -16.95 -4.40
CA VAL A 137 -3.03 -17.92 -3.40
C VAL A 137 -3.43 -19.36 -3.74
N SER A 138 -4.05 -19.60 -4.92
CA SER A 138 -4.49 -20.92 -5.31
C SER A 138 -3.31 -21.89 -5.38
N GLY A 139 -3.44 -23.02 -4.67
CA GLY A 139 -2.39 -24.03 -4.59
C GLY A 139 -1.29 -23.74 -3.57
N SER A 140 -1.40 -22.69 -2.76
CA SER A 140 -0.48 -22.39 -1.67
C SER A 140 -1.14 -22.55 -0.29
N ASP A 141 -0.31 -22.83 0.71
CA ASP A 141 -0.75 -22.90 2.12
C ASP A 141 -1.05 -21.49 2.70
N ALA A 142 -0.85 -20.43 1.92
CA ALA A 142 -1.01 -19.05 2.38
C ALA A 142 -2.47 -18.62 2.49
N ARG A 143 -3.41 -19.32 1.81
CA ARG A 143 -4.82 -18.94 1.71
C ARG A 143 -5.49 -18.70 3.07
N ASP A 144 -5.20 -19.56 4.04
CA ASP A 144 -5.83 -19.51 5.37
C ASP A 144 -5.21 -18.43 6.28
N TYR A 145 -4.12 -17.80 5.83
CA TYR A 145 -3.32 -16.86 6.61
C TYR A 145 -3.36 -15.42 6.11
N VAL A 146 -4.08 -15.16 5.02
CA VAL A 146 -4.17 -13.81 4.44
C VAL A 146 -5.60 -13.44 4.12
N LEU A 147 -5.89 -12.16 4.18
CA LEU A 147 -7.18 -11.61 3.78
C LEU A 147 -7.02 -10.20 3.22
N SER A 148 -7.97 -9.79 2.41
CA SER A 148 -8.07 -8.42 1.92
C SER A 148 -8.62 -7.53 3.03
N ALA A 149 -8.01 -6.36 3.25
CA ALA A 149 -8.49 -5.39 4.24
C ALA A 149 -8.44 -3.95 3.70
N VAL A 150 -9.31 -3.13 4.26
CA VAL A 150 -9.24 -1.67 4.13
C VAL A 150 -8.72 -1.11 5.45
N VAL A 151 -7.66 -0.32 5.36
CA VAL A 151 -7.08 0.42 6.48
C VAL A 151 -7.35 1.90 6.28
N GLN A 152 -7.96 2.55 7.26
CA GLN A 152 -8.22 4.00 7.23
C GLN A 152 -7.64 4.64 8.48
N VAL A 153 -6.94 5.76 8.28
CA VAL A 153 -6.31 6.52 9.36
C VAL A 153 -6.30 8.00 9.06
N VAL A 154 -6.16 8.81 10.09
CA VAL A 154 -6.13 10.27 10.01
C VAL A 154 -4.84 10.80 10.60
N LYS A 155 -4.22 11.78 9.93
CA LYS A 155 -3.20 12.64 10.56
C LYS A 155 -3.92 13.63 11.45
N PRO A 156 -3.61 13.71 12.76
CA PRO A 156 -4.25 14.70 13.64
C PRO A 156 -4.14 16.12 13.09
N ALA A 157 -5.14 16.95 13.40
CA ALA A 157 -5.10 18.37 13.02
C ALA A 157 -4.11 19.20 13.87
N GLU A 158 -3.78 18.66 15.06
CA GLU A 158 -2.74 19.15 15.99
C GLU A 158 -2.11 17.98 16.73
#